data_c55a47659f103da4fbb149507e02f6b4
#
_entry.id   c55a47659f103da4fbb149507e02f6b4
#
_cell.length_a   1.000
_cell.length_b   1.000
_cell.length_c   1.000
_cell.angle_alpha   90.00
_cell.angle_beta   90.00
_cell.angle_gamma   90.00
#
_symmetry.space_group_name_H-M   'P 1'
#
loop_
_entity.id
_entity.type
_entity.pdbx_description
1 polymer ?
#
loop_
_entity_poly.entity_id
_entity_poly.type
_entity_poly.pdbx_seq_one_letter_code
_entity_poly.pdbx_strand_id
1 'polypeptide(L)'
;GNNPDVIVMSATPIPRTLALILYGDLDISIINELPPNRKKIDTFAVGKSYEERVNHFIEKQIDEGRQCYIVCPLVEENEEMDLKSVTELAEKLQNETFSKYRVEYLHGKMKPKEKDDIMLRFKNGEIDILISTTVIEVGVDVPNANIMVIENSERFGLAQLHQLRGRVGRGEYKSYCILKFEGKGKVVQERMKIMCQTNDGFVISEKDLELRGSGDFFGTAQHGIPEMKIANLFE
;
A
#
# COMPACT_ATOMS: atom_id res chain seq x y z
N GLY A 1 -29.91 -35.47 6.16
CA GLY A 1 -29.82 -34.24 5.37
C GLY A 1 -28.38 -33.96 5.03
N ASN A 2 -28.07 -33.91 3.75
CA ASN A 2 -26.73 -33.55 3.30
C ASN A 2 -26.46 -32.11 3.69
N ASN A 3 -25.51 -31.90 4.57
CA ASN A 3 -24.95 -30.57 4.74
C ASN A 3 -24.18 -30.18 3.45
N PRO A 4 -24.49 -29.05 2.82
CA PRO A 4 -23.76 -28.64 1.64
C PRO A 4 -22.29 -28.34 2.03
N ASP A 5 -21.39 -28.69 1.14
CA ASP A 5 -19.99 -28.29 1.29
C ASP A 5 -19.89 -26.76 1.16
N VAL A 6 -19.37 -26.12 2.18
CA VAL A 6 -19.23 -24.65 2.20
C VAL A 6 -17.75 -24.28 2.21
N ILE A 7 -17.35 -23.46 1.23
CA ILE A 7 -16.02 -22.86 1.17
C ILE A 7 -16.16 -21.35 1.37
N VAL A 8 -15.41 -20.82 2.34
CA VAL A 8 -15.29 -19.38 2.57
C VAL A 8 -13.87 -18.96 2.21
N MET A 9 -13.76 -17.99 1.30
CA MET A 9 -12.48 -17.43 0.88
C MET A 9 -12.43 -15.95 1.22
N SER A 10 -11.28 -15.48 1.72
CA SER A 10 -11.04 -14.06 1.98
C SER A 10 -9.68 -13.65 1.43
N ALA A 11 -9.65 -12.56 0.68
CA ALA A 11 -8.41 -11.92 0.24
C ALA A 11 -7.82 -11.03 1.33
N THR A 12 -8.63 -10.67 2.33
CA THR A 12 -8.19 -9.87 3.47
C THR A 12 -7.52 -10.79 4.49
N PRO A 13 -6.27 -10.52 4.90
CA PRO A 13 -5.60 -11.29 5.93
C PRO A 13 -6.40 -11.25 7.24
N ILE A 14 -6.67 -12.42 7.81
CA ILE A 14 -7.35 -12.59 9.10
C ILE A 14 -6.40 -13.32 10.04
N PRO A 15 -6.22 -12.84 11.30
CA PRO A 15 -5.43 -13.58 12.28
C PRO A 15 -5.94 -15.02 12.43
N ARG A 16 -5.03 -15.98 12.52
CA ARG A 16 -5.39 -17.41 12.63
C ARG A 16 -6.36 -17.67 13.78
N THR A 17 -6.12 -17.06 14.93
CA THR A 17 -6.98 -17.19 16.11
C THR A 17 -8.40 -16.72 15.85
N LEU A 18 -8.53 -15.56 15.17
CA LEU A 18 -9.85 -15.03 14.81
C LEU A 18 -10.55 -15.90 13.77
N ALA A 19 -9.81 -16.44 12.80
CA ALA A 19 -10.35 -17.36 11.81
C ALA A 19 -10.90 -18.64 12.48
N LEU A 20 -10.22 -19.19 13.48
CA LEU A 20 -10.68 -20.34 14.26
C LEU A 20 -11.95 -20.02 15.06
N ILE A 21 -12.08 -18.82 15.60
CA ILE A 21 -13.27 -18.39 16.33
C ILE A 21 -14.48 -18.25 15.40
N LEU A 22 -14.29 -17.60 14.25
CA LEU A 22 -15.35 -17.29 13.30
C LEU A 22 -15.77 -18.50 12.47
N TYR A 23 -14.82 -19.37 12.13
CA TYR A 23 -14.99 -20.48 11.20
C TYR A 23 -14.56 -21.83 11.80
N GLY A 24 -14.69 -22.00 13.11
CA GLY A 24 -14.17 -23.16 13.84
C GLY A 24 -14.67 -24.53 13.36
N ASP A 25 -15.81 -24.55 12.66
CA ASP A 25 -16.39 -25.77 12.08
C ASP A 25 -15.82 -26.10 10.69
N LEU A 26 -14.95 -25.24 10.14
CA LEU A 26 -14.36 -25.39 8.83
C LEU A 26 -12.87 -25.71 8.94
N ASP A 27 -12.40 -26.58 8.04
CA ASP A 27 -10.96 -26.77 7.87
C ASP A 27 -10.33 -25.50 7.29
N ILE A 28 -9.27 -25.04 7.93
CA ILE A 28 -8.57 -23.82 7.50
C ILE A 28 -7.35 -24.21 6.69
N SER A 29 -7.36 -23.83 5.42
CA SER A 29 -6.20 -23.93 4.54
C SER A 29 -5.59 -22.55 4.35
N ILE A 30 -4.30 -22.45 4.61
CA ILE A 30 -3.56 -21.21 4.49
C ILE A 30 -2.67 -21.29 3.26
N ILE A 31 -2.83 -20.35 2.35
CA ILE A 31 -1.95 -20.20 1.19
C ILE A 31 -0.81 -19.28 1.59
N ASN A 32 0.33 -19.87 1.98
CA ASN A 32 1.51 -19.13 2.42
C ASN A 32 2.49 -18.83 1.29
N GLU A 33 2.34 -19.49 0.16
CA GLU A 33 3.21 -19.29 -0.98
C GLU A 33 2.66 -18.20 -1.89
N LEU A 34 3.56 -17.35 -2.37
CA LEU A 34 3.20 -16.41 -3.41
C LEU A 34 2.87 -17.18 -4.70
N PRO A 35 1.84 -16.76 -5.45
CA PRO A 35 1.58 -17.32 -6.77
C PRO A 35 2.83 -17.31 -7.65
N PRO A 36 2.97 -18.22 -8.61
CA PRO A 36 4.02 -18.13 -9.62
C PRO A 36 4.05 -16.72 -10.22
N ASN A 37 5.22 -16.15 -10.40
CA ASN A 37 5.47 -14.77 -10.86
C ASN A 37 5.26 -13.65 -9.81
N ARG A 38 4.89 -13.97 -8.58
CA ARG A 38 4.91 -13.00 -7.48
C ARG A 38 6.28 -12.93 -6.84
N LYS A 39 6.84 -11.73 -6.77
CA LYS A 39 8.14 -11.48 -6.13
C LYS A 39 7.95 -10.79 -4.79
N LYS A 40 8.92 -11.00 -3.90
CA LYS A 40 8.99 -10.24 -2.66
C LYS A 40 9.11 -8.75 -2.98
N ILE A 41 8.36 -7.93 -2.26
CA ILE A 41 8.36 -6.48 -2.37
C ILE A 41 9.23 -5.92 -1.26
N ASP A 42 10.20 -5.08 -1.62
CA ASP A 42 11.01 -4.36 -0.65
C ASP A 42 10.23 -3.13 -0.17
N THR A 43 10.02 -3.04 1.13
CA THR A 43 9.24 -1.98 1.74
C THR A 43 10.13 -1.07 2.57
N PHE A 44 10.00 0.23 2.35
CA PHE A 44 10.75 1.26 3.06
C PHE A 44 9.78 2.26 3.68
N ALA A 45 10.04 2.64 4.93
CA ALA A 45 9.29 3.69 5.59
C ALA A 45 10.21 4.91 5.74
N VAL A 46 9.77 6.04 5.24
CA VAL A 46 10.59 7.25 5.13
C VAL A 46 9.86 8.48 5.65
N GLY A 47 10.60 9.35 6.31
CA GLY A 47 10.12 10.66 6.71
C GLY A 47 10.35 11.72 5.61
N LYS A 48 9.94 12.93 5.91
CA LYS A 48 9.94 14.07 4.99
C LYS A 48 11.34 14.44 4.45
N SER A 49 12.38 14.20 5.23
CA SER A 49 13.77 14.48 4.84
C SER A 49 14.27 13.64 3.66
N TYR A 50 13.58 12.56 3.32
CA TYR A 50 13.92 11.67 2.22
C TYR A 50 13.16 11.96 0.92
N GLU A 51 12.33 12.98 0.88
CA GLU A 51 11.45 13.23 -0.27
C GLU A 51 12.19 13.39 -1.58
N GLU A 52 13.27 14.17 -1.61
CA GLU A 52 14.06 14.36 -2.83
C GLU A 52 14.70 13.05 -3.32
N ARG A 53 15.18 12.24 -2.39
CA ARG A 53 15.78 10.94 -2.72
C ARG A 53 14.75 9.97 -3.27
N VAL A 54 13.55 9.96 -2.69
CA VAL A 54 12.43 9.15 -3.19
C VAL A 54 12.04 9.58 -4.59
N ASN A 55 11.91 10.88 -4.83
CA ASN A 55 11.56 11.41 -6.14
C ASN A 55 12.61 11.04 -7.18
N HIS A 56 13.88 11.13 -6.85
CA HIS A 56 14.97 10.73 -7.73
C HIS A 56 14.94 9.24 -8.06
N PHE A 57 14.65 8.42 -7.07
CA PHE A 57 14.49 6.98 -7.25
C PHE A 57 13.31 6.65 -8.19
N ILE A 58 12.18 7.33 -8.04
CA ILE A 58 11.02 7.18 -8.92
C ILE A 58 11.39 7.54 -10.37
N GLU A 59 12.05 8.67 -10.56
CA GLU A 59 12.51 9.10 -11.88
C GLU A 59 13.40 8.04 -12.55
N LYS A 60 14.34 7.51 -11.81
CA LYS A 60 15.24 6.45 -12.31
C LYS A 60 14.48 5.22 -12.76
N GLN A 61 13.49 4.79 -12.00
CA GLN A 61 12.67 3.63 -12.36
C GLN A 61 11.81 3.91 -13.60
N ILE A 62 11.23 5.09 -13.71
CA ILE A 62 10.44 5.48 -14.89
C ILE A 62 11.34 5.59 -16.12
N ASP A 63 12.54 6.12 -16.00
CA ASP A 63 13.51 6.19 -17.10
C ASP A 63 13.90 4.79 -17.60
N GLU A 64 13.86 3.80 -16.74
CA GLU A 64 14.05 2.39 -17.11
C GLU A 64 12.80 1.73 -17.72
N GLY A 65 11.70 2.48 -17.84
CA GLY A 65 10.45 2.02 -18.44
C GLY A 65 9.40 1.50 -17.45
N ARG A 66 9.60 1.72 -16.15
CA ARG A 66 8.65 1.28 -15.11
C ARG A 66 7.59 2.34 -14.86
N GLN A 67 6.60 1.98 -14.04
CA GLN A 67 5.50 2.86 -13.69
C GLN A 67 5.28 2.89 -12.17
N CYS A 68 4.67 3.97 -11.69
CA CYS A 68 4.52 4.22 -10.26
C CYS A 68 3.07 4.52 -9.90
N TYR A 69 2.60 3.91 -8.81
CA TYR A 69 1.38 4.31 -8.11
C TYR A 69 1.73 5.25 -6.96
N ILE A 70 0.94 6.30 -6.79
CA ILE A 70 0.96 7.13 -5.58
C ILE A 70 -0.44 7.14 -4.99
N VAL A 71 -0.58 6.65 -3.77
CA VAL A 71 -1.87 6.55 -3.09
C VAL A 71 -1.94 7.56 -1.95
N CYS A 72 -3.02 8.32 -1.94
CA CYS A 72 -3.32 9.30 -0.89
C CYS A 72 -4.45 8.79 -0.01
N PRO A 73 -4.42 9.06 1.31
CA PRO A 73 -5.51 8.67 2.19
C PRO A 73 -6.77 9.48 1.89
N LEU A 74 -7.94 8.86 2.11
CA LEU A 74 -9.21 9.56 2.12
C LEU A 74 -9.35 10.34 3.44
N VAL A 75 -9.84 11.57 3.34
CA VAL A 75 -10.32 12.34 4.49
C VAL A 75 -11.82 12.04 4.62
N GLU A 76 -12.21 11.29 5.65
CA GLU A 76 -13.54 10.70 5.79
C GLU A 76 -14.70 11.70 5.75
N GLU A 77 -14.46 12.97 6.05
CA GLU A 77 -15.51 13.95 6.24
C GLU A 77 -15.88 14.79 5.01
N ASN A 78 -15.07 14.77 3.94
CA ASN A 78 -15.34 15.66 2.82
C ASN A 78 -14.69 15.19 1.50
N GLU A 79 -15.52 14.62 0.62
CA GLU A 79 -15.09 14.17 -0.71
C GLU A 79 -14.55 15.30 -1.60
N GLU A 80 -15.02 16.55 -1.41
CA GLU A 80 -14.50 17.70 -2.15
C GLU A 80 -13.08 18.05 -1.74
N MET A 81 -12.74 17.91 -0.47
CA MET A 81 -11.38 18.10 0.01
C MET A 81 -10.44 17.02 -0.49
N ASP A 82 -10.90 15.78 -0.57
CA ASP A 82 -10.11 14.68 -1.13
C ASP A 82 -9.81 14.92 -2.60
N LEU A 83 -10.81 15.32 -3.38
CA LEU A 83 -10.62 15.67 -4.79
C LEU A 83 -9.63 16.83 -4.95
N LYS A 84 -9.77 17.87 -4.16
CA LYS A 84 -8.86 19.01 -4.16
C LYS A 84 -7.41 18.59 -3.84
N SER A 85 -7.22 17.77 -2.82
CA SER A 85 -5.89 17.28 -2.42
C SER A 85 -5.22 16.46 -3.52
N VAL A 86 -5.96 15.57 -4.16
CA VAL A 86 -5.46 14.73 -5.25
C VAL A 86 -5.13 15.57 -6.48
N THR A 87 -6.01 16.51 -6.85
CA THR A 87 -5.77 17.37 -8.02
C THR A 87 -4.61 18.33 -7.82
N GLU A 88 -4.47 18.92 -6.64
CA GLU A 88 -3.35 19.79 -6.30
C GLU A 88 -2.02 19.03 -6.32
N LEU A 89 -2.00 17.82 -5.77
CA LEU A 89 -0.82 16.98 -5.81
C LEU A 89 -0.46 16.60 -7.25
N ALA A 90 -1.45 16.22 -8.06
CA ALA A 90 -1.23 15.89 -9.47
C ALA A 90 -0.66 17.08 -10.26
N GLU A 91 -1.20 18.27 -10.05
CA GLU A 91 -0.70 19.49 -10.69
C GLU A 91 0.73 19.81 -10.27
N LYS A 92 1.03 19.73 -8.99
CA LYS A 92 2.37 19.94 -8.46
C LYS A 92 3.38 18.94 -9.04
N LEU A 93 3.03 17.66 -9.07
CA LEU A 93 3.92 16.63 -9.60
C LEU A 93 4.10 16.77 -11.11
N GLN A 94 3.04 17.09 -11.87
CA GLN A 94 3.13 17.27 -13.31
C GLN A 94 3.92 18.52 -13.69
N ASN A 95 3.73 19.62 -12.99
CA ASN A 95 4.32 20.91 -13.36
C ASN A 95 5.69 21.15 -12.75
N GLU A 96 6.00 20.56 -11.61
CA GLU A 96 7.24 20.82 -10.87
C GLU A 96 8.12 19.59 -10.73
N THR A 97 7.67 18.60 -9.97
CA THR A 97 8.50 17.45 -9.54
C THR A 97 8.83 16.50 -10.67
N PHE A 98 7.81 16.12 -11.44
CA PHE A 98 7.91 15.13 -12.52
C PHE A 98 7.47 15.70 -13.87
N SER A 99 7.90 16.91 -14.19
CA SER A 99 7.47 17.63 -15.39
C SER A 99 7.82 16.92 -16.71
N LYS A 100 8.82 16.04 -16.69
CA LYS A 100 9.22 15.24 -17.87
C LYS A 100 8.37 13.99 -18.08
N TYR A 101 7.52 13.66 -17.13
CA TYR A 101 6.75 12.42 -17.11
C TYR A 101 5.26 12.70 -17.22
N ARG A 102 4.50 11.66 -17.55
CA ARG A 102 3.04 11.74 -17.70
C ARG A 102 2.40 11.38 -16.37
N VAL A 103 1.83 12.36 -15.69
CA VAL A 103 1.17 12.21 -14.40
C VAL A 103 -0.33 12.36 -14.58
N GLU A 104 -1.08 11.41 -14.07
CA GLU A 104 -2.54 11.42 -14.05
C GLU A 104 -3.07 11.09 -12.65
N TYR A 105 -4.32 11.45 -12.40
CA TYR A 105 -4.96 11.09 -11.14
C TYR A 105 -6.29 10.36 -11.39
N LEU A 106 -6.68 9.57 -10.40
CA LEU A 106 -7.93 8.84 -10.38
C LEU A 106 -8.61 9.08 -9.04
N HIS A 107 -9.87 9.48 -9.08
CA HIS A 107 -10.65 9.81 -7.88
C HIS A 107 -11.95 9.03 -7.83
N GLY A 108 -12.42 8.71 -6.61
CA GLY A 108 -13.65 7.93 -6.39
C GLY A 108 -14.91 8.52 -6.98
N LYS A 109 -14.99 9.86 -7.13
CA LYS A 109 -16.15 10.55 -7.73
C LYS A 109 -16.19 10.52 -9.25
N MET A 110 -15.12 10.12 -9.90
CA MET A 110 -15.12 9.98 -11.36
C MET A 110 -16.14 8.94 -11.81
N LYS A 111 -16.72 9.16 -12.97
CA LYS A 111 -17.61 8.16 -13.58
C LYS A 111 -16.83 6.86 -13.84
N PRO A 112 -17.46 5.69 -13.71
CA PRO A 112 -16.80 4.41 -13.95
C PRO A 112 -16.08 4.33 -15.28
N LYS A 113 -16.65 4.91 -16.34
CA LYS A 113 -16.03 4.97 -17.66
C LYS A 113 -14.73 5.77 -17.69
N GLU A 114 -14.67 6.88 -16.98
CA GLU A 114 -13.45 7.70 -16.85
C GLU A 114 -12.35 6.95 -16.07
N LYS A 115 -12.73 6.26 -15.00
CA LYS A 115 -11.78 5.43 -14.22
C LYS A 115 -11.22 4.30 -15.07
N ASP A 116 -12.06 3.60 -15.80
CA ASP A 116 -11.65 2.50 -16.67
C ASP A 116 -10.71 2.98 -17.78
N ASP A 117 -11.00 4.14 -18.38
CA ASP A 117 -10.14 4.74 -19.39
C ASP A 117 -8.76 5.08 -18.84
N ILE A 118 -8.69 5.71 -17.68
CA ILE A 118 -7.42 6.06 -17.03
C ILE A 118 -6.62 4.79 -16.68
N MET A 119 -7.27 3.78 -16.12
CA MET A 119 -6.62 2.52 -15.77
C MET A 119 -6.10 1.79 -17.02
N LEU A 120 -6.86 1.82 -18.11
CA LEU A 120 -6.44 1.22 -19.37
C LEU A 120 -5.22 1.95 -19.96
N ARG A 121 -5.22 3.27 -19.93
CA ARG A 121 -4.09 4.09 -20.36
C ARG A 121 -2.85 3.83 -19.52
N PHE A 122 -3.03 3.68 -18.21
CA PHE A 122 -1.94 3.30 -17.31
C PHE A 122 -1.39 1.92 -17.64
N LYS A 123 -2.26 0.94 -17.79
CA LYS A 123 -1.87 -0.43 -18.18
C LYS A 123 -1.13 -0.46 -19.51
N ASN A 124 -1.53 0.37 -20.47
CA ASN A 124 -0.91 0.44 -21.80
C ASN A 124 0.40 1.25 -21.84
N GLY A 125 0.86 1.76 -20.69
CA GLY A 125 2.09 2.53 -20.61
C GLY A 125 1.98 3.98 -21.05
N GLU A 126 0.77 4.51 -21.20
CA GLU A 126 0.53 5.91 -21.61
C GLU A 126 0.62 6.88 -20.42
N ILE A 127 0.63 6.36 -19.20
CA ILE A 127 0.78 7.12 -17.95
C ILE A 127 1.97 6.54 -17.18
N ASP A 128 2.85 7.40 -16.70
CA ASP A 128 4.04 7.00 -15.94
C ASP A 128 3.76 6.93 -14.43
N ILE A 129 3.01 7.90 -13.93
CA ILE A 129 2.66 8.02 -12.51
C ILE A 129 1.16 8.21 -12.38
N LEU A 130 0.52 7.30 -11.67
CA LEU A 130 -0.90 7.37 -11.36
C LEU A 130 -1.11 7.67 -9.88
N ILE A 131 -1.74 8.79 -9.61
CA ILE A 131 -2.11 9.21 -8.25
C ILE A 131 -3.56 8.81 -8.01
N SER A 132 -3.85 8.17 -6.89
CA SER A 132 -5.21 7.81 -6.54
C SER A 132 -5.48 7.91 -5.05
N THR A 133 -6.75 7.98 -4.70
CA THR A 133 -7.22 7.71 -3.35
C THR A 133 -7.33 6.19 -3.12
N THR A 134 -7.75 5.76 -1.94
CA THR A 134 -7.80 4.32 -1.57
C THR A 134 -8.65 3.44 -2.46
N VAL A 135 -9.43 4.01 -3.36
CA VAL A 135 -10.35 3.27 -4.24
C VAL A 135 -9.65 2.85 -5.53
N ILE A 136 -8.56 2.10 -5.41
CA ILE A 136 -7.99 1.37 -6.55
C ILE A 136 -8.80 0.09 -6.65
N GLU A 137 -9.67 0.00 -7.66
CA GLU A 137 -10.52 -1.17 -7.84
C GLU A 137 -9.72 -2.45 -8.02
N VAL A 138 -10.18 -3.51 -7.35
CA VAL A 138 -9.65 -4.86 -7.51
C VAL A 138 -10.01 -5.33 -8.93
N GLY A 139 -9.02 -5.67 -9.74
CA GLY A 139 -9.28 -6.31 -11.02
C GLY A 139 -8.46 -5.83 -12.20
N VAL A 140 -7.78 -4.70 -12.10
CA VAL A 140 -6.84 -4.27 -13.15
C VAL A 140 -5.42 -4.56 -12.70
N ASP A 141 -4.78 -5.46 -13.42
CA ASP A 141 -3.39 -5.83 -13.18
C ASP A 141 -2.47 -5.00 -14.07
N VAL A 142 -1.47 -4.35 -13.47
CA VAL A 142 -0.46 -3.56 -14.19
C VAL A 142 0.92 -4.10 -13.82
N PRO A 143 1.37 -5.18 -14.47
CA PRO A 143 2.62 -5.83 -14.12
C PRO A 143 3.85 -4.94 -14.21
N ASN A 144 3.83 -3.94 -15.09
CA ASN A 144 4.93 -3.00 -15.27
C ASN A 144 5.04 -1.94 -14.16
N ALA A 145 4.00 -1.78 -13.34
CA ALA A 145 4.04 -0.89 -12.19
C ALA A 145 4.76 -1.59 -11.03
N ASN A 146 5.96 -1.11 -10.74
CA ASN A 146 6.84 -1.72 -9.73
C ASN A 146 7.06 -0.86 -8.49
N ILE A 147 6.48 0.34 -8.44
CA ILE A 147 6.59 1.21 -7.26
C ILE A 147 5.19 1.55 -6.76
N MET A 148 5.00 1.32 -5.47
CA MET A 148 3.83 1.78 -4.73
C MET A 148 4.30 2.80 -3.69
N VAL A 149 3.90 4.05 -3.86
CA VAL A 149 4.14 5.11 -2.88
C VAL A 149 2.85 5.38 -2.13
N ILE A 150 2.90 5.37 -0.81
CA ILE A 150 1.74 5.66 0.03
C ILE A 150 2.01 6.93 0.83
N GLU A 151 1.27 7.98 0.50
CA GLU A 151 1.35 9.26 1.20
C GLU A 151 0.61 9.18 2.54
N ASN A 152 1.13 9.83 3.57
CA ASN A 152 0.55 9.83 4.91
C ASN A 152 0.13 8.42 5.36
N SER A 153 1.06 7.48 5.26
CA SER A 153 0.81 6.07 5.52
C SER A 153 0.37 5.77 6.97
N GLU A 154 0.65 6.66 7.91
CA GLU A 154 0.16 6.59 9.29
C GLU A 154 -1.37 6.63 9.40
N ARG A 155 -2.05 7.12 8.37
CA ARG A 155 -3.52 7.18 8.33
C ARG A 155 -4.19 5.89 7.86
N PHE A 156 -3.38 4.93 7.42
CA PHE A 156 -3.88 3.62 6.97
C PHE A 156 -3.68 2.57 8.05
N GLY A 157 -4.58 1.62 8.13
CA GLY A 157 -4.37 0.40 8.91
C GLY A 157 -3.38 -0.54 8.21
N LEU A 158 -2.78 -1.46 8.97
CA LEU A 158 -1.81 -2.43 8.44
C LEU A 158 -2.39 -3.29 7.31
N ALA A 159 -3.64 -3.74 7.45
CA ALA A 159 -4.31 -4.54 6.43
C ALA A 159 -4.46 -3.76 5.10
N GLN A 160 -4.82 -2.48 5.19
CA GLN A 160 -4.93 -1.61 4.01
C GLN A 160 -3.57 -1.41 3.34
N LEU A 161 -2.53 -1.14 4.11
CA LEU A 161 -1.17 -0.99 3.60
C LEU A 161 -0.70 -2.25 2.89
N HIS A 162 -1.00 -3.41 3.46
CA HIS A 162 -0.66 -4.69 2.84
C HIS A 162 -1.38 -4.92 1.51
N GLN A 163 -2.67 -4.60 1.44
CA GLN A 163 -3.46 -4.69 0.20
C GLN A 163 -2.92 -3.74 -0.88
N LEU A 164 -2.60 -2.50 -0.52
CA LEU A 164 -2.01 -1.54 -1.45
C LEU A 164 -0.64 -1.99 -1.94
N ARG A 165 0.22 -2.46 -1.04
CA ARG A 165 1.51 -3.03 -1.41
C ARG A 165 1.38 -4.18 -2.40
N GLY A 166 0.36 -5.00 -2.24
CA GLY A 166 0.08 -6.14 -3.12
C GLY A 166 -0.30 -5.77 -4.55
N ARG A 167 -0.47 -4.50 -4.86
CA ARG A 167 -0.74 -4.02 -6.23
C ARG A 167 0.51 -4.03 -7.10
N VAL A 168 1.67 -4.06 -6.52
CA VAL A 168 2.94 -4.23 -7.23
C VAL A 168 3.51 -5.63 -6.98
N GLY A 169 4.63 -5.97 -7.58
CA GLY A 169 5.21 -7.31 -7.46
C GLY A 169 4.58 -8.36 -8.39
N ARG A 170 3.89 -7.94 -9.43
CA ARG A 170 3.15 -8.81 -10.37
C ARG A 170 3.88 -9.04 -11.69
N GLY A 171 4.97 -8.33 -11.92
CA GLY A 171 5.78 -8.43 -13.11
C GLY A 171 7.12 -9.08 -12.87
N GLU A 172 7.98 -9.02 -13.89
CA GLU A 172 9.33 -9.59 -13.85
C GLU A 172 10.33 -8.74 -13.08
N TYR A 173 10.01 -7.48 -12.86
CA TYR A 173 10.90 -6.50 -12.26
C TYR A 173 10.75 -6.47 -10.75
N LYS A 174 11.85 -6.12 -10.08
CA LYS A 174 11.84 -5.91 -8.65
C LYS A 174 10.88 -4.77 -8.29
N SER A 175 10.07 -4.97 -7.26
CA SER A 175 9.05 -4.03 -6.82
C SER A 175 9.34 -3.46 -5.46
N TYR A 176 8.88 -2.24 -5.25
CA TYR A 176 9.18 -1.44 -4.07
C TYR A 176 7.89 -0.81 -3.53
N CYS A 177 7.77 -0.77 -2.22
CA CYS A 177 6.71 -0.04 -1.54
C CYS A 177 7.35 1.01 -0.64
N ILE A 178 7.01 2.27 -0.86
CA ILE A 178 7.55 3.38 -0.11
C ILE A 178 6.43 3.99 0.74
N LEU A 179 6.57 3.87 2.05
CA LEU A 179 5.61 4.39 3.02
C LEU A 179 6.14 5.74 3.51
N LYS A 180 5.54 6.81 3.04
CA LYS A 180 5.83 8.15 3.56
C LYS A 180 4.98 8.38 4.80
N PHE A 181 5.58 8.73 5.91
CA PHE A 181 4.86 8.93 7.16
C PHE A 181 5.38 10.13 7.94
N GLU A 182 4.50 10.68 8.75
CA GLU A 182 4.80 11.71 9.75
C GLU A 182 4.38 11.19 11.11
N GLY A 183 5.08 11.63 12.14
CA GLY A 183 4.76 11.29 13.51
C GLY A 183 5.83 10.45 14.20
N LYS A 184 6.02 10.76 15.48
CA LYS A 184 7.00 10.09 16.36
C LYS A 184 6.33 9.12 17.33
N GLY A 185 5.02 8.89 17.19
CA GLY A 185 4.27 7.99 18.05
C GLY A 185 4.74 6.55 17.93
N LYS A 186 4.75 5.83 19.04
CA LYS A 186 5.20 4.44 19.09
C LYS A 186 4.38 3.51 18.19
N VAL A 187 3.07 3.73 18.13
CA VAL A 187 2.16 2.91 17.31
C VAL A 187 2.45 3.10 15.82
N VAL A 188 2.67 4.34 15.38
CA VAL A 188 3.01 4.63 13.98
C VAL A 188 4.32 3.97 13.60
N GLN A 189 5.35 4.12 14.42
CA GLN A 189 6.66 3.52 14.16
C GLN A 189 6.60 2.00 14.15
N GLU A 190 5.85 1.39 15.05
CA GLU A 190 5.68 -0.06 15.10
C GLU A 190 4.97 -0.59 13.83
N ARG A 191 3.93 0.08 13.36
CA ARG A 191 3.27 -0.27 12.09
C ARG A 191 4.23 -0.20 10.91
N MET A 192 5.00 0.87 10.81
CA MET A 192 5.97 1.03 9.72
C MET A 192 7.03 -0.07 9.76
N LYS A 193 7.51 -0.38 10.95
CA LYS A 193 8.48 -1.46 11.15
C LYS A 193 7.94 -2.82 10.72
N ILE A 194 6.71 -3.14 11.10
CA ILE A 194 6.05 -4.39 10.72
C ILE A 194 5.96 -4.50 9.19
N MET A 195 5.52 -3.45 8.52
CA MET A 195 5.44 -3.43 7.06
C MET A 195 6.80 -3.63 6.38
N CYS A 196 7.85 -3.05 6.93
CA CYS A 196 9.20 -3.19 6.38
C CYS A 196 9.82 -4.57 6.62
N GLN A 197 9.38 -5.29 7.65
CA GLN A 197 9.96 -6.57 8.05
C GLN A 197 9.36 -7.79 7.37
N THR A 198 8.12 -7.72 6.92
CA THR A 198 7.43 -8.90 6.39
C THR A 198 6.56 -8.58 5.18
N ASN A 199 6.47 -9.56 4.29
CA ASN A 199 5.47 -9.60 3.21
C ASN A 199 4.29 -10.54 3.54
N ASP A 200 4.34 -11.22 4.68
CA ASP A 200 3.33 -12.21 5.08
C ASP A 200 2.10 -11.51 5.66
N GLY A 201 0.97 -11.62 4.95
CA GLY A 201 -0.29 -11.01 5.36
C GLY A 201 -0.84 -11.55 6.68
N PHE A 202 -0.56 -12.80 7.03
CA PHE A 202 -0.98 -13.37 8.32
C PHE A 202 -0.20 -12.76 9.48
N VAL A 203 1.09 -12.58 9.34
CA VAL A 203 1.92 -11.90 10.34
C VAL A 203 1.46 -10.46 10.54
N ILE A 204 1.18 -9.75 9.44
CA ILE A 204 0.66 -8.39 9.48
C ILE A 204 -0.68 -8.33 10.22
N SER A 205 -1.60 -9.24 9.92
CA SER A 205 -2.91 -9.30 10.59
C SER A 205 -2.81 -9.60 12.08
N GLU A 206 -1.94 -10.52 12.47
CA GLU A 206 -1.68 -10.83 13.89
C GLU A 206 -1.13 -9.62 14.63
N LYS A 207 -0.16 -8.93 14.03
CA LYS A 207 0.43 -7.72 14.59
C LYS A 207 -0.56 -6.55 14.65
N ASP A 208 -1.42 -6.40 13.66
CA ASP A 208 -2.47 -5.39 13.67
C ASP A 208 -3.44 -5.61 14.82
N LEU A 209 -3.84 -6.86 15.05
CA LEU A 209 -4.69 -7.23 16.18
C LEU A 209 -4.02 -6.95 17.53
N GLU A 210 -2.75 -7.30 17.68
CA GLU A 210 -1.97 -7.01 18.89
C GLU A 210 -1.90 -5.50 19.18
N LEU A 211 -1.66 -4.69 18.17
CA LEU A 211 -1.59 -3.24 18.30
C LEU A 211 -2.94 -2.62 18.69
N ARG A 212 -4.05 -3.13 18.15
CA ARG A 212 -5.40 -2.68 18.50
C ARG A 212 -5.81 -3.12 19.90
N GLY A 213 -5.48 -4.36 20.29
CA GLY A 213 -5.80 -4.92 21.60
C GLY A 213 -4.99 -4.33 22.74
N SER A 214 -3.79 -3.80 22.48
CA SER A 214 -2.87 -3.25 23.47
C SER A 214 -2.80 -1.72 23.46
N GLY A 215 -3.71 -1.05 22.74
CA GLY A 215 -3.74 0.41 22.66
C GLY A 215 -3.78 1.11 24.03
N ASP A 216 -4.42 0.50 25.02
CA ASP A 216 -4.47 1.00 26.40
C ASP A 216 -3.19 0.74 27.19
N PHE A 217 -2.35 -0.20 26.77
CA PHE A 217 -1.14 -0.61 27.45
C PHE A 217 0.13 0.10 26.95
N PHE A 218 0.12 0.61 25.71
CA PHE A 218 1.28 1.27 25.11
C PHE A 218 1.66 2.60 25.79
N GLY A 219 0.74 3.22 26.52
CA GLY A 219 1.02 4.46 27.26
C GLY A 219 1.97 4.30 28.44
N THR A 220 2.24 3.08 28.89
CA THR A 220 3.01 2.80 30.13
C THR A 220 4.28 1.97 29.91
N ALA A 221 4.46 1.34 28.77
CA ALA A 221 5.65 0.52 28.52
C ALA A 221 6.76 1.36 27.87
N GLN A 222 7.68 1.86 28.69
CA GLN A 222 8.87 2.62 28.26
C GLN A 222 10.04 1.74 27.79
N HIS A 223 9.81 0.65 27.12
CA HIS A 223 10.92 -0.12 26.59
C HIS A 223 11.16 0.28 25.14
N GLY A 224 12.39 0.83 24.92
CA GLY A 224 12.79 1.40 23.64
C GLY A 224 12.53 0.48 22.46
N ILE A 225 11.73 0.98 21.53
CA ILE A 225 11.57 0.37 20.23
C ILE A 225 12.90 0.54 19.50
N PRO A 226 13.50 -0.55 18.97
CA PRO A 226 14.72 -0.42 18.19
C PRO A 226 14.52 0.60 17.06
N GLU A 227 15.52 1.44 16.83
CA GLU A 227 15.50 2.39 15.72
C GLU A 227 15.17 1.65 14.42
N MET A 228 14.24 2.20 13.66
CA MET A 228 13.97 1.69 12.32
C MET A 228 15.23 1.87 11.48
N LYS A 229 15.76 0.77 10.98
CA LYS A 229 16.77 0.85 9.94
C LYS A 229 16.11 1.34 8.67
N ILE A 230 16.31 2.60 8.37
CA ILE A 230 15.98 3.14 7.07
C ILE A 230 16.99 2.52 6.12
N ALA A 231 16.52 1.74 5.17
CA ALA A 231 17.41 1.08 4.24
C ALA A 231 18.11 2.11 3.34
N ASN A 232 19.40 1.90 3.11
CA ASN A 232 20.22 2.74 2.25
C ASN A 232 19.91 2.54 0.75
N LEU A 233 18.63 2.44 0.41
CA LEU A 233 18.21 2.30 -0.99
C LEU A 233 18.48 3.57 -1.80
N PHE A 234 18.57 4.69 -1.10
CA PHE A 234 18.62 6.01 -1.70
C PHE A 234 20.03 6.67 -1.65
N GLU A 235 21.05 5.92 -1.23
CA GLU A 235 22.46 6.36 -1.25
C GLU A 235 23.11 6.21 -2.63
#